data_d1b43fdd93f870aff74d488b1c74c73a
#
_entry.id   d1b43fdd93f870aff74d488b1c74c73a
#
_cell.length_a   1.000
_cell.length_b   1.000
_cell.length_c   1.000
_cell.angle_alpha   90.00
_cell.angle_beta   90.00
_cell.angle_gamma   90.00
#
_symmetry.space_group_name_H-M   'P 1'
#
loop_
_entity.id
_entity.type
_entity.pdbx_description
1 polymer ?
#
loop_
_entity_poly.entity_id
_entity_poly.type
_entity_poly.pdbx_seq_one_letter_code
_entity_poly.pdbx_strand_id
1 'polypeptide(L)'
;DLVLLDPLERYAAGETDKKKQLELLEKHKLSPADKLTFITEQSSFSGTFKGKRDIAEYEDRSKDPTVKPFVVEVDTFANSDFINKLQVRYNVPTVTVDSLPIKENEFETLSIKDLKKSIAKGNVIFEGDKRLELHKQKGVANSAVFYGNINVYPVKDTEPKWASFTAKVNLNELSDSDRELIANTNYKKHQESGTMKMFLVNFLPIILIILLLFFLFRSQMKNAGKGAMNFGKSKAKMLNQDKNRVTFKDVAGIHEAKEELYEVVDFLKNPKKFEMLGGNIPKGVLMVGSPGTGKTLLARAIAGEADVPFFSISGSDFVEMFVGVGASRVRDMFEQGKKNSPCIVFIDEIDAVGRHRGQGMGGGHDEREQTLNALLVEMDGFDARSGVIIIAATNRPDVLDPALLRPGRFDRQVTVNLPDVKGREQILAVHVKKIKLAKEVDLSVIAKGTPGFSGAELANLINEAALLAARSGKKEVAQPELEEARDKVRWGRERRSLALSDKEKENTAYHEAGHAILNILCEHTDPLHKVTIIPRGPALGVTMFLPEEDKFTYRQGELVDQLCV
;
A
#
# COMPACT_ATOMS: atom_id res chain seq x y z
N ASP A 1 7.18 13.09 -21.65
CA ASP A 1 7.11 14.16 -20.65
C ASP A 1 8.50 14.53 -20.14
N LEU A 2 9.32 13.60 -19.70
CA LEU A 2 10.73 13.83 -19.30
C LEU A 2 11.60 14.39 -20.46
N VAL A 3 11.28 14.07 -21.69
CA VAL A 3 12.05 14.52 -22.88
C VAL A 3 11.84 15.99 -23.19
N LEU A 4 10.74 16.61 -22.73
CA LEU A 4 10.46 18.05 -22.90
C LEU A 4 11.04 18.93 -21.78
N LEU A 5 11.24 18.38 -20.58
CA LEU A 5 11.84 19.10 -19.44
C LEU A 5 13.33 19.39 -19.65
N ASP A 6 14.10 18.46 -20.17
CA ASP A 6 15.55 18.62 -20.40
C ASP A 6 15.90 19.76 -21.39
N PRO A 7 15.18 19.92 -22.54
CA PRO A 7 15.35 21.09 -23.41
C PRO A 7 14.94 22.42 -22.77
N LEU A 8 13.87 22.42 -21.97
CA LEU A 8 13.40 23.60 -21.27
C LEU A 8 14.35 24.03 -20.14
N GLU A 9 14.94 23.07 -19.43
CA GLU A 9 15.99 23.31 -18.43
C GLU A 9 17.24 23.90 -19.06
N ARG A 10 17.70 23.40 -20.18
CA ARG A 10 18.85 23.94 -20.93
C ARG A 10 18.57 25.31 -21.48
N TYR A 11 17.36 25.55 -21.98
CA TYR A 11 16.91 26.86 -22.43
C TYR A 11 16.84 27.86 -21.26
N ALA A 12 16.35 27.46 -20.10
CA ALA A 12 16.26 28.29 -18.88
C ALA A 12 17.63 28.50 -18.22
N ALA A 13 18.56 27.55 -18.32
CA ALA A 13 19.90 27.64 -17.73
C ALA A 13 20.82 28.68 -18.40
N GLY A 14 20.36 29.30 -19.51
CA GLY A 14 20.90 30.57 -19.98
C GLY A 14 22.03 30.49 -20.96
N GLU A 15 21.80 29.82 -22.02
CA GLU A 15 22.60 30.09 -23.21
C GLU A 15 22.35 31.54 -23.66
N THR A 16 23.33 32.39 -23.51
CA THR A 16 23.23 33.85 -23.82
C THR A 16 23.33 34.14 -25.31
N ASP A 17 23.69 33.15 -26.12
CA ASP A 17 23.82 33.32 -27.56
C ASP A 17 22.47 33.04 -28.23
N LYS A 18 21.86 34.10 -28.80
CA LYS A 18 20.58 34.05 -29.54
C LYS A 18 20.57 32.98 -30.65
N LYS A 19 21.73 32.71 -31.25
CA LYS A 19 21.87 31.73 -32.33
C LYS A 19 21.75 30.30 -31.80
N LYS A 20 22.39 30.03 -30.69
CA LYS A 20 22.27 28.74 -30.01
C LYS A 20 20.90 28.51 -29.36
N GLN A 21 20.24 29.57 -28.88
CA GLN A 21 18.86 29.50 -28.43
C GLN A 21 17.90 29.12 -29.56
N LEU A 22 18.04 29.72 -30.73
CA LEU A 22 17.26 29.36 -31.92
C LEU A 22 17.54 27.93 -32.39
N GLU A 23 18.80 27.49 -32.40
CA GLU A 23 19.17 26.11 -32.72
C GLU A 23 18.57 25.10 -31.71
N LEU A 24 18.54 25.43 -30.42
CA LEU A 24 17.90 24.60 -29.39
C LEU A 24 16.38 24.51 -29.58
N LEU A 25 15.73 25.64 -29.89
CA LEU A 25 14.30 25.68 -30.15
C LEU A 25 13.94 24.90 -31.44
N GLU A 26 14.73 25.03 -32.51
CA GLU A 26 14.55 24.27 -33.74
C GLU A 26 14.82 22.77 -33.56
N LYS A 27 15.89 22.42 -32.81
CA LYS A 27 16.25 21.03 -32.53
C LYS A 27 15.16 20.31 -31.74
N HIS A 28 14.47 21.01 -30.84
CA HIS A 28 13.39 20.46 -30.04
C HIS A 28 11.99 20.82 -30.56
N LYS A 29 11.94 21.44 -31.77
CA LYS A 29 10.68 21.77 -32.46
C LYS A 29 9.72 22.68 -31.68
N LEU A 30 10.26 23.55 -30.82
CA LEU A 30 9.49 24.57 -30.14
C LEU A 30 9.32 25.79 -31.06
N SER A 31 8.12 26.38 -31.09
CA SER A 31 7.87 27.56 -31.89
C SER A 31 8.40 28.81 -31.18
N PRO A 32 9.27 29.63 -31.82
CA PRO A 32 9.74 30.89 -31.23
C PRO A 32 8.65 31.94 -31.13
N ALA A 33 7.55 31.78 -31.88
CA ALA A 33 6.43 32.75 -31.91
C ALA A 33 5.46 32.55 -30.74
N ASP A 34 5.42 31.34 -30.15
CA ASP A 34 4.49 31.04 -29.08
C ASP A 34 5.17 31.23 -27.72
N LYS A 35 4.66 32.16 -26.94
CA LYS A 35 5.14 32.39 -25.58
C LYS A 35 4.76 31.22 -24.69
N LEU A 36 5.74 30.63 -24.01
CA LEU A 36 5.48 29.71 -22.92
C LEU A 36 4.69 30.41 -21.81
N THR A 37 3.58 29.86 -21.42
CA THR A 37 2.72 30.38 -20.36
C THR A 37 2.69 29.36 -19.22
N PHE A 38 2.96 29.84 -18.00
CA PHE A 38 2.83 29.02 -16.81
C PHE A 38 1.44 29.20 -16.18
N ILE A 39 0.70 28.11 -16.04
CA ILE A 39 -0.65 28.08 -15.45
C ILE A 39 -0.51 27.68 -13.99
N THR A 40 -0.66 28.65 -13.07
CA THR A 40 -0.36 28.48 -11.64
C THR A 40 -1.29 27.46 -10.95
N GLU A 41 -2.58 27.46 -11.31
CA GLU A 41 -3.55 26.55 -10.68
C GLU A 41 -3.37 25.08 -11.08
N GLN A 42 -2.89 24.84 -12.28
CA GLN A 42 -2.64 23.48 -12.78
C GLN A 42 -1.19 23.06 -12.62
N SER A 43 -0.33 23.96 -12.10
CA SER A 43 1.12 23.74 -12.00
C SER A 43 1.72 23.20 -13.31
N SER A 44 1.30 23.79 -14.44
CA SER A 44 1.63 23.30 -15.77
C SER A 44 2.11 24.41 -16.70
N PHE A 45 2.98 24.04 -17.66
CA PHE A 45 3.34 24.94 -18.75
C PHE A 45 2.49 24.61 -19.97
N SER A 46 1.99 25.64 -20.65
CA SER A 46 1.33 25.49 -21.95
C SER A 46 2.09 26.23 -23.04
N GLY A 47 2.10 25.68 -24.22
CA GLY A 47 2.74 26.26 -25.39
C GLY A 47 2.46 25.44 -26.64
N THR A 48 3.15 25.76 -27.73
CA THR A 48 3.04 25.00 -28.97
C THR A 48 4.41 24.48 -29.40
N PHE A 49 4.47 23.30 -29.95
CA PHE A 49 5.70 22.70 -30.47
C PHE A 49 5.51 22.08 -31.86
N LYS A 50 6.59 22.05 -32.63
CA LYS A 50 6.59 21.42 -33.94
C LYS A 50 6.62 19.89 -33.81
N GLY A 51 5.51 19.21 -34.09
CA GLY A 51 5.44 17.74 -34.06
C GLY A 51 6.10 17.09 -35.28
N LYS A 52 6.56 15.83 -35.17
CA LYS A 52 6.92 15.02 -36.33
C LYS A 52 5.66 14.78 -37.16
N ARG A 53 5.76 14.94 -38.48
CA ARG A 53 4.68 14.63 -39.42
C ARG A 53 4.50 13.11 -39.45
N ASP A 54 3.43 12.58 -38.91
CA ASP A 54 2.84 11.34 -39.39
C ASP A 54 1.79 11.70 -40.43
N ILE A 55 2.14 11.42 -41.70
CA ILE A 55 1.37 11.86 -42.87
C ILE A 55 0.04 11.11 -43.03
N ALA A 56 -0.17 10.05 -42.24
CA ALA A 56 -1.31 9.15 -42.37
C ALA A 56 -2.58 9.58 -41.60
N GLU A 57 -2.53 10.54 -40.68
CA GLU A 57 -3.63 10.82 -39.78
C GLU A 57 -4.42 12.12 -40.02
N TYR A 58 -4.06 12.95 -41.04
CA TYR A 58 -4.73 14.23 -41.26
C TYR A 58 -5.32 14.35 -42.68
N GLU A 59 -6.61 14.07 -42.80
CA GLU A 59 -7.40 14.34 -44.01
C GLU A 59 -7.73 15.83 -44.21
N ASP A 60 -7.59 16.70 -43.21
CA ASP A 60 -7.93 18.11 -43.27
C ASP A 60 -6.67 18.99 -43.43
N ARG A 61 -6.40 19.38 -44.68
CA ARG A 61 -5.27 20.23 -45.08
C ARG A 61 -5.37 21.69 -44.62
N SER A 62 -6.46 22.12 -43.97
CA SER A 62 -6.69 23.52 -43.54
C SER A 62 -6.03 23.85 -42.21
N LYS A 63 -5.62 22.86 -41.40
CA LYS A 63 -4.94 23.05 -40.11
C LYS A 63 -3.44 22.76 -40.29
N ASP A 64 -2.58 23.73 -39.98
CA ASP A 64 -1.13 23.54 -40.06
C ASP A 64 -0.69 22.40 -39.12
N PRO A 65 -0.31 21.21 -39.65
CA PRO A 65 -0.05 20.03 -38.84
C PRO A 65 1.30 20.07 -38.13
N THR A 66 2.02 21.15 -38.24
CA THR A 66 3.40 21.27 -37.74
C THR A 66 3.49 21.82 -36.33
N VAL A 67 2.42 22.41 -35.81
CA VAL A 67 2.40 23.00 -34.47
C VAL A 67 1.27 22.39 -33.65
N LYS A 68 1.60 21.73 -32.55
CA LYS A 68 0.62 21.15 -31.62
C LYS A 68 0.69 21.85 -30.28
N PRO A 69 -0.45 22.18 -29.65
CA PRO A 69 -0.45 22.67 -28.28
C PRO A 69 0.06 21.56 -27.35
N PHE A 70 0.78 21.94 -26.32
CA PHE A 70 1.24 21.03 -25.29
C PHE A 70 0.96 21.58 -23.90
N VAL A 71 0.76 20.69 -22.93
CA VAL A 71 0.66 21.00 -21.51
C VAL A 71 1.62 20.08 -20.78
N VAL A 72 2.45 20.66 -19.91
CA VAL A 72 3.37 19.92 -19.06
C VAL A 72 3.00 20.19 -17.63
N GLU A 73 2.61 19.17 -16.90
CA GLU A 73 2.41 19.27 -15.45
C GLU A 73 3.76 19.39 -14.75
N VAL A 74 3.90 20.38 -13.89
CA VAL A 74 5.14 20.66 -13.17
C VAL A 74 4.83 20.79 -11.69
N ASP A 75 5.56 20.05 -10.87
CA ASP A 75 5.55 20.28 -9.43
C ASP A 75 6.21 21.62 -9.12
N THR A 76 5.40 22.59 -8.66
CA THR A 76 5.84 23.97 -8.41
C THR A 76 6.85 24.08 -7.27
N PHE A 77 6.81 23.16 -6.31
CA PHE A 77 7.75 23.15 -5.18
C PHE A 77 9.11 22.57 -5.62
N ALA A 78 9.08 21.43 -6.30
CA ALA A 78 10.29 20.77 -6.77
C ALA A 78 11.02 21.55 -7.88
N ASN A 79 10.29 22.37 -8.65
CA ASN A 79 10.83 23.12 -9.80
C ASN A 79 10.76 24.65 -9.63
N SER A 80 10.69 25.16 -8.39
CA SER A 80 10.56 26.61 -8.10
C SER A 80 11.66 27.45 -8.74
N ASP A 81 12.90 27.01 -8.68
CA ASP A 81 14.06 27.68 -9.29
C ASP A 81 13.97 27.74 -10.83
N PHE A 82 13.51 26.66 -11.44
CA PHE A 82 13.31 26.59 -12.88
C PHE A 82 12.18 27.52 -13.33
N ILE A 83 11.07 27.52 -12.62
CA ILE A 83 9.92 28.41 -12.87
C ILE A 83 10.33 29.86 -12.74
N ASN A 84 11.04 30.23 -11.67
CA ASN A 84 11.54 31.60 -11.46
C ASN A 84 12.49 32.02 -12.58
N LYS A 85 13.40 31.17 -13.01
CA LYS A 85 14.31 31.46 -14.13
C LYS A 85 13.55 31.69 -15.43
N LEU A 86 12.52 30.91 -15.73
CA LEU A 86 11.66 31.11 -16.91
C LEU A 86 10.90 32.43 -16.84
N GLN A 87 10.33 32.81 -15.68
CA GLN A 87 9.59 34.04 -15.50
C GLN A 87 10.47 35.29 -15.59
N VAL A 88 11.61 35.29 -14.87
CA VAL A 88 12.50 36.47 -14.79
C VAL A 88 13.26 36.69 -16.11
N ARG A 89 13.74 35.62 -16.74
CA ARG A 89 14.65 35.72 -17.88
C ARG A 89 13.94 35.78 -19.23
N TYR A 90 12.80 35.11 -19.36
CA TYR A 90 12.03 34.99 -20.60
C TYR A 90 10.65 35.63 -20.56
N ASN A 91 10.36 36.35 -19.44
CA ASN A 91 9.09 37.06 -19.25
C ASN A 91 7.87 36.13 -19.53
N VAL A 92 7.94 34.88 -19.07
CA VAL A 92 6.83 33.92 -19.20
C VAL A 92 5.68 34.41 -18.36
N PRO A 93 4.51 34.78 -18.95
CA PRO A 93 3.40 35.33 -18.19
C PRO A 93 2.81 34.28 -17.28
N THR A 94 2.45 34.69 -16.06
CA THR A 94 1.64 33.87 -15.16
C THR A 94 0.19 34.23 -15.41
N VAL A 95 -0.60 33.27 -15.89
CA VAL A 95 -2.05 33.43 -16.07
C VAL A 95 -2.72 32.79 -14.87
N THR A 96 -3.46 33.61 -14.10
CA THR A 96 -4.36 33.12 -13.05
C THR A 96 -5.71 32.84 -13.69
N VAL A 97 -6.23 31.64 -13.56
CA VAL A 97 -7.49 31.22 -14.23
C VAL A 97 -8.72 31.88 -13.59
N ASP A 98 -8.57 32.48 -12.42
CA ASP A 98 -9.64 33.20 -11.69
C ASP A 98 -10.01 34.60 -12.26
N SER A 99 -9.39 35.06 -13.33
CA SER A 99 -9.88 36.22 -14.07
C SER A 99 -10.92 35.80 -15.14
N LEU A 100 -11.95 35.10 -14.72
CA LEU A 100 -13.20 35.14 -15.47
C LEU A 100 -13.66 36.59 -15.47
N PRO A 101 -14.01 37.20 -16.65
CA PRO A 101 -14.57 38.54 -16.67
C PRO A 101 -15.79 38.51 -15.74
N ILE A 102 -15.68 39.21 -14.61
CA ILE A 102 -16.82 39.49 -13.76
C ILE A 102 -17.82 40.12 -14.71
N LYS A 103 -18.92 39.47 -14.96
CA LYS A 103 -20.06 40.08 -15.62
C LYS A 103 -20.57 41.17 -14.66
N GLU A 104 -19.99 42.36 -14.73
CA GLU A 104 -20.56 43.60 -14.21
C GLU A 104 -21.77 43.94 -15.08
N ASN A 105 -22.87 43.20 -14.89
CA ASN A 105 -24.00 43.30 -15.80
C ASN A 105 -25.15 44.12 -15.27
N GLU A 106 -24.97 44.91 -14.21
CA GLU A 106 -26.09 45.72 -13.69
C GLU A 106 -25.86 47.24 -13.65
N PHE A 107 -24.62 47.71 -13.81
CA PHE A 107 -24.33 49.16 -13.72
C PHE A 107 -23.43 49.64 -14.86
N GLU A 108 -23.89 50.65 -15.62
CA GLU A 108 -23.02 51.34 -16.56
C GLU A 108 -22.04 52.25 -15.81
N THR A 109 -20.73 52.04 -15.98
CA THR A 109 -19.69 52.87 -15.35
C THR A 109 -19.48 54.14 -16.15
N LEU A 110 -19.98 55.28 -15.65
CA LEU A 110 -19.83 56.59 -16.29
C LEU A 110 -18.63 57.36 -15.75
N SER A 111 -18.00 58.14 -16.61
CA SER A 111 -17.03 59.14 -16.16
C SER A 111 -17.73 60.35 -15.53
N ILE A 112 -17.03 61.09 -14.65
CA ILE A 112 -17.55 62.37 -14.12
C ILE A 112 -17.99 63.30 -15.24
N LYS A 113 -17.24 63.32 -16.34
CA LYS A 113 -17.55 64.19 -17.52
C LYS A 113 -18.87 63.76 -18.18
N ASP A 114 -19.17 62.51 -18.23
CA ASP A 114 -20.41 61.99 -18.80
C ASP A 114 -21.59 62.15 -17.83
N LEU A 115 -21.34 62.01 -16.51
CA LEU A 115 -22.33 62.39 -15.50
C LEU A 115 -22.74 63.86 -15.59
N LYS A 116 -21.75 64.76 -15.69
CA LYS A 116 -22.01 66.23 -15.89
C LYS A 116 -22.84 66.46 -17.13
N LYS A 117 -22.51 65.87 -18.25
CA LYS A 117 -23.30 65.98 -19.50
C LYS A 117 -24.72 65.48 -19.33
N SER A 118 -24.90 64.38 -18.61
CA SER A 118 -26.22 63.78 -18.35
C SER A 118 -27.05 64.68 -17.41
N ILE A 119 -26.46 65.27 -16.39
CA ILE A 119 -27.09 66.25 -15.52
C ILE A 119 -27.52 67.48 -16.33
N ALA A 120 -26.61 68.07 -17.16
CA ALA A 120 -26.91 69.18 -17.99
C ALA A 120 -28.01 68.96 -19.03
N LYS A 121 -28.21 67.74 -19.45
CA LYS A 121 -29.29 67.30 -20.35
C LYS A 121 -30.57 66.90 -19.63
N GLY A 122 -30.62 66.99 -18.30
CA GLY A 122 -31.79 66.55 -17.50
C GLY A 122 -32.07 65.06 -17.48
N ASN A 123 -31.09 64.28 -17.85
CA ASN A 123 -31.26 62.79 -17.95
C ASN A 123 -31.05 62.06 -16.64
N VAL A 124 -30.73 62.72 -15.52
CA VAL A 124 -30.47 62.12 -14.21
C VAL A 124 -31.68 62.34 -13.30
N ILE A 125 -32.08 61.27 -12.56
CA ILE A 125 -33.20 61.38 -11.63
C ILE A 125 -32.68 61.90 -10.27
N PHE A 126 -33.32 62.94 -9.73
CA PHE A 126 -32.99 63.55 -8.44
C PHE A 126 -34.04 63.31 -7.36
N GLU A 127 -35.20 62.70 -7.69
CA GLU A 127 -36.31 62.48 -6.77
C GLU A 127 -36.78 61.04 -6.76
N GLY A 128 -37.42 60.62 -5.67
CA GLY A 128 -37.94 59.25 -5.51
C GLY A 128 -36.89 58.21 -5.12
N ASP A 129 -37.27 56.93 -5.15
CA ASP A 129 -36.40 55.81 -4.71
C ASP A 129 -35.19 55.59 -5.64
N LYS A 130 -35.24 56.16 -6.84
CA LYS A 130 -34.18 56.01 -7.86
C LYS A 130 -33.31 57.24 -8.01
N ARG A 131 -33.33 58.15 -7.02
CA ARG A 131 -32.58 59.40 -7.05
C ARG A 131 -31.07 59.20 -6.99
N LEU A 132 -30.33 60.22 -7.41
CA LEU A 132 -28.86 60.26 -7.28
C LEU A 132 -28.44 60.25 -5.82
N GLU A 133 -27.57 59.36 -5.42
CA GLU A 133 -27.00 59.21 -4.07
C GLU A 133 -25.48 59.29 -4.09
N LEU A 134 -24.87 60.04 -3.15
CA LEU A 134 -23.43 60.08 -2.94
C LEU A 134 -23.05 59.19 -1.77
N HIS A 135 -22.36 58.11 -2.03
CA HIS A 135 -21.86 57.17 -1.03
C HIS A 135 -20.39 57.49 -0.71
N LYS A 136 -20.07 57.82 0.54
CA LYS A 136 -18.71 58.03 1.03
C LYS A 136 -18.25 56.75 1.76
N GLN A 137 -17.11 56.26 1.36
CA GLN A 137 -16.51 55.09 2.03
C GLN A 137 -15.75 55.56 3.28
N LYS A 138 -16.09 55.01 4.44
CA LYS A 138 -15.44 55.31 5.72
C LYS A 138 -14.01 54.79 5.73
N GLY A 139 -13.03 55.65 5.98
CA GLY A 139 -11.61 55.26 6.07
C GLY A 139 -10.81 55.49 4.79
N VAL A 140 -11.44 55.85 3.68
CA VAL A 140 -10.75 56.29 2.46
C VAL A 140 -10.92 57.78 2.35
N ALA A 141 -9.83 58.54 2.59
CA ALA A 141 -9.83 59.97 2.42
C ALA A 141 -10.03 60.29 0.94
N ASN A 142 -11.00 61.20 0.66
CA ASN A 142 -11.17 61.83 -0.65
C ASN A 142 -11.74 60.99 -1.80
N SER A 143 -12.33 59.82 -1.55
CA SER A 143 -13.09 59.14 -2.59
C SER A 143 -14.57 58.98 -2.25
N ALA A 144 -15.43 59.16 -3.24
CA ALA A 144 -16.86 58.95 -3.13
C ALA A 144 -17.41 58.36 -4.45
N VAL A 145 -18.55 57.69 -4.38
CA VAL A 145 -19.21 57.09 -5.54
C VAL A 145 -20.63 57.60 -5.63
N PHE A 146 -21.02 58.11 -6.79
CA PHE A 146 -22.41 58.44 -7.09
C PHE A 146 -23.14 57.18 -7.61
N TYR A 147 -24.29 56.91 -7.02
CA TYR A 147 -25.23 55.91 -7.52
C TYR A 147 -26.49 56.63 -7.96
N GLY A 148 -27.02 56.28 -9.12
CA GLY A 148 -28.26 56.87 -9.61
C GLY A 148 -28.77 56.20 -10.87
N ASN A 149 -29.82 56.77 -11.43
CA ASN A 149 -30.43 56.29 -12.67
C ASN A 149 -30.43 57.40 -13.72
N ILE A 150 -30.14 57.05 -14.96
CA ILE A 150 -30.20 57.93 -16.12
C ILE A 150 -31.28 57.48 -17.10
N ASN A 151 -31.85 58.42 -17.80
CA ASN A 151 -32.73 58.16 -18.93
C ASN A 151 -31.88 57.95 -20.18
N VAL A 152 -31.84 56.73 -20.67
CA VAL A 152 -30.90 56.30 -21.72
C VAL A 152 -31.37 56.73 -23.13
N TYR A 153 -32.68 57.08 -23.35
CA TYR A 153 -33.19 57.59 -24.63
C TYR A 153 -34.47 58.38 -24.49
N PRO A 154 -34.55 59.63 -24.95
CA PRO A 154 -35.78 60.29 -25.26
C PRO A 154 -36.16 59.96 -26.72
N VAL A 155 -36.75 58.78 -26.96
CA VAL A 155 -37.41 58.58 -28.25
C VAL A 155 -38.82 59.09 -28.12
N LYS A 156 -39.28 59.85 -29.08
CA LYS A 156 -40.47 60.64 -29.05
C LYS A 156 -41.81 59.91 -28.77
N ASP A 157 -41.83 58.59 -28.67
CA ASP A 157 -43.09 57.85 -28.53
C ASP A 157 -43.03 56.60 -27.65
N THR A 158 -42.03 56.48 -26.76
CA THR A 158 -41.96 55.37 -25.80
C THR A 158 -41.63 55.88 -24.41
N GLU A 159 -42.21 55.27 -23.37
CA GLU A 159 -41.86 55.58 -21.98
C GLU A 159 -40.36 55.52 -21.72
N PRO A 160 -39.79 56.51 -20.98
CA PRO A 160 -38.37 56.57 -20.74
C PRO A 160 -37.87 55.33 -20.00
N LYS A 161 -36.93 54.59 -20.59
CA LYS A 161 -36.24 53.50 -19.92
C LYS A 161 -35.14 54.06 -19.03
N TRP A 162 -35.27 53.81 -17.76
CA TRP A 162 -34.27 54.22 -16.77
C TRP A 162 -33.23 53.11 -16.59
N ALA A 163 -31.94 53.47 -16.68
CA ALA A 163 -30.80 52.58 -16.41
C ALA A 163 -30.06 53.07 -15.16
N SER A 164 -29.64 52.14 -14.32
CA SER A 164 -28.79 52.47 -13.16
C SER A 164 -27.36 52.76 -13.60
N PHE A 165 -26.73 53.71 -12.98
CA PHE A 165 -25.34 54.06 -13.24
C PHE A 165 -24.56 54.28 -11.95
N THR A 166 -23.24 54.08 -12.01
CA THR A 166 -22.30 54.38 -10.94
C THR A 166 -21.18 55.25 -11.48
N ALA A 167 -20.90 56.40 -10.85
CA ALA A 167 -19.81 57.27 -11.24
C ALA A 167 -18.84 57.46 -10.07
N LYS A 168 -17.58 57.10 -10.26
CA LYS A 168 -16.52 57.30 -9.26
C LYS A 168 -16.05 58.76 -9.31
N VAL A 169 -15.98 59.43 -8.17
CA VAL A 169 -15.61 60.83 -8.04
C VAL A 169 -14.51 60.97 -7.00
N ASN A 170 -13.40 61.52 -7.38
CA ASN A 170 -12.40 62.00 -6.42
C ASN A 170 -12.77 63.40 -5.96
N LEU A 171 -13.19 63.56 -4.70
CA LEU A 171 -13.66 64.84 -4.15
C LEU A 171 -12.60 65.96 -4.15
N ASN A 172 -11.31 65.63 -4.21
CA ASN A 172 -10.22 66.62 -4.27
C ASN A 172 -9.97 67.12 -5.68
N GLU A 173 -10.41 66.47 -6.72
CA GLU A 173 -10.22 66.83 -8.12
C GLU A 173 -11.43 67.58 -8.71
N LEU A 174 -12.48 67.80 -7.91
CA LEU A 174 -13.64 68.50 -8.32
C LEU A 174 -13.33 69.98 -8.41
N SER A 175 -13.58 70.60 -9.57
CA SER A 175 -13.53 72.10 -9.74
C SER A 175 -14.63 72.77 -8.91
N ASP A 176 -14.44 74.05 -8.59
CA ASP A 176 -15.43 74.77 -7.80
C ASP A 176 -16.81 74.85 -8.50
N SER A 177 -16.84 74.95 -9.83
CA SER A 177 -18.08 74.83 -10.62
C SER A 177 -18.76 73.45 -10.47
N ASP A 178 -17.98 72.35 -10.27
CA ASP A 178 -18.52 71.00 -10.06
C ASP A 178 -19.09 70.85 -8.66
N ARG A 179 -18.45 71.45 -7.67
CA ARG A 179 -18.93 71.44 -6.27
C ARG A 179 -20.23 72.22 -6.16
N GLU A 180 -20.35 73.36 -6.90
CA GLU A 180 -21.56 74.19 -6.94
C GLU A 180 -22.72 73.45 -7.66
N LEU A 181 -22.42 72.74 -8.76
CA LEU A 181 -23.39 71.89 -9.47
C LEU A 181 -23.93 70.77 -8.59
N ILE A 182 -23.06 70.15 -7.84
CA ILE A 182 -23.43 69.05 -6.90
C ILE A 182 -24.21 69.61 -5.70
N ALA A 183 -23.82 70.81 -5.19
CA ALA A 183 -24.52 71.43 -4.08
C ALA A 183 -25.94 71.88 -4.44
N ASN A 184 -26.17 72.28 -5.71
CA ASN A 184 -27.47 72.72 -6.21
C ASN A 184 -28.41 71.55 -6.59
N THR A 185 -27.92 70.33 -6.58
CA THR A 185 -28.74 69.12 -6.81
C THR A 185 -29.23 68.53 -5.48
N ASN A 186 -30.56 68.35 -5.38
CA ASN A 186 -31.18 67.71 -4.20
C ASN A 186 -30.83 66.23 -4.14
N TYR A 187 -29.58 65.91 -3.74
CA TYR A 187 -29.16 64.51 -3.54
C TYR A 187 -29.23 64.11 -2.06
N LYS A 188 -29.54 62.85 -1.80
CA LYS A 188 -29.58 62.30 -0.45
C LYS A 188 -28.18 61.83 -0.04
N LYS A 189 -27.65 62.41 1.04
CA LYS A 189 -26.41 61.86 1.65
C LYS A 189 -26.75 60.61 2.43
N HIS A 190 -26.36 59.46 1.94
CA HIS A 190 -26.48 58.24 2.69
C HIS A 190 -25.15 58.04 3.45
N GLN A 191 -25.20 58.22 4.79
CA GLN A 191 -24.07 57.93 5.66
C GLN A 191 -24.36 56.57 6.29
N GLU A 192 -23.78 55.52 5.74
CA GLU A 192 -23.87 54.19 6.39
C GLU A 192 -23.23 54.28 7.76
N SER A 193 -24.01 53.98 8.80
CA SER A 193 -23.50 53.81 10.17
C SER A 193 -22.62 52.53 10.24
N GLY A 194 -21.34 52.74 9.94
CA GLY A 194 -20.42 51.64 9.70
C GLY A 194 -19.93 50.87 10.94
N THR A 195 -20.45 51.17 12.14
CA THR A 195 -19.96 50.49 13.35
C THR A 195 -20.35 49.00 13.39
N MET A 196 -21.58 48.66 13.02
CA MET A 196 -22.04 47.28 13.01
C MET A 196 -21.50 46.47 11.82
N LYS A 197 -21.42 47.09 10.63
CA LYS A 197 -20.79 46.45 9.46
C LYS A 197 -19.28 46.28 9.66
N MET A 198 -18.60 47.24 10.27
CA MET A 198 -17.17 47.17 10.56
C MET A 198 -16.87 46.10 11.61
N PHE A 199 -17.74 45.92 12.61
CA PHE A 199 -17.65 44.81 13.58
C PHE A 199 -17.90 43.47 12.91
N LEU A 200 -18.93 43.34 12.07
CA LEU A 200 -19.23 42.10 11.32
C LEU A 200 -18.12 41.73 10.33
N VAL A 201 -17.60 42.68 9.57
CA VAL A 201 -16.55 42.43 8.57
C VAL A 201 -15.22 42.09 9.22
N ASN A 202 -14.87 42.72 10.35
CA ASN A 202 -13.57 42.48 11.01
C ASN A 202 -13.58 41.30 11.97
N PHE A 203 -14.68 41.08 12.70
CA PHE A 203 -14.73 40.03 13.72
C PHE A 203 -15.43 38.74 13.28
N LEU A 204 -16.37 38.78 12.33
CA LEU A 204 -17.02 37.56 11.82
C LEU A 204 -16.04 36.59 11.15
N PRO A 205 -15.07 37.03 10.32
CA PRO A 205 -14.05 36.13 9.78
C PRO A 205 -13.18 35.52 10.88
N ILE A 206 -12.81 36.30 11.88
CA ILE A 206 -12.00 35.83 13.00
C ILE A 206 -12.77 34.76 13.83
N ILE A 207 -14.05 35.04 14.14
CA ILE A 207 -14.92 34.09 14.83
C ILE A 207 -15.15 32.83 13.98
N LEU A 208 -15.34 32.96 12.66
CA LEU A 208 -15.45 31.84 11.73
C LEU A 208 -14.17 31.02 11.67
N ILE A 209 -13.00 31.68 11.64
CA ILE A 209 -11.70 31.00 11.68
C ILE A 209 -11.51 30.28 13.02
N ILE A 210 -11.85 30.92 14.15
CA ILE A 210 -11.77 30.28 15.48
C ILE A 210 -12.74 29.08 15.57
N LEU A 211 -13.98 29.22 15.08
CA LEU A 211 -14.95 28.13 15.00
C LEU A 211 -14.48 27.01 14.07
N LEU A 212 -13.91 27.35 12.90
CA LEU A 212 -13.33 26.39 11.98
C LEU A 212 -12.14 25.67 12.60
N LEU A 213 -11.22 26.40 13.24
CA LEU A 213 -10.09 25.83 13.95
C LEU A 213 -10.56 24.97 15.14
N PHE A 214 -11.56 25.43 15.90
CA PHE A 214 -12.16 24.63 16.98
C PHE A 214 -12.80 23.34 16.45
N PHE A 215 -13.51 23.41 15.31
CA PHE A 215 -14.12 22.24 14.68
C PHE A 215 -13.06 21.29 14.09
N LEU A 216 -12.01 21.85 13.47
CA LEU A 216 -10.85 21.07 12.99
C LEU A 216 -10.08 20.44 14.15
N PHE A 217 -9.81 21.19 15.22
CA PHE A 217 -9.17 20.65 16.42
C PHE A 217 -10.03 19.60 17.10
N ARG A 218 -11.34 19.82 17.23
CA ARG A 218 -12.27 18.84 17.77
C ARG A 218 -12.39 17.60 16.89
N SER A 219 -12.34 17.75 15.57
CA SER A 219 -12.31 16.65 14.60
C SER A 219 -10.98 15.89 14.65
N GLN A 220 -9.86 16.61 14.75
CA GLN A 220 -8.54 16.01 14.92
C GLN A 220 -8.40 15.34 16.29
N MET A 221 -8.89 15.92 17.37
CA MET A 221 -8.84 15.28 18.70
C MET A 221 -9.73 14.03 18.77
N LYS A 222 -10.90 14.01 18.11
CA LYS A 222 -11.71 12.78 17.97
C LYS A 222 -11.02 11.71 17.13
N ASN A 223 -10.28 12.09 16.10
CA ASN A 223 -9.54 11.17 15.27
C ASN A 223 -8.17 10.79 15.86
N ALA A 224 -7.47 11.73 16.50
CA ALA A 224 -6.21 11.45 17.18
C ALA A 224 -6.42 10.58 18.44
N GLY A 225 -7.48 10.81 19.20
CA GLY A 225 -7.84 9.94 20.33
C GLY A 225 -8.22 8.53 19.88
N LYS A 226 -8.95 8.38 18.79
CA LYS A 226 -9.25 7.05 18.20
C LYS A 226 -8.03 6.42 17.54
N GLY A 227 -7.14 7.20 16.94
CA GLY A 227 -5.89 6.73 16.37
C GLY A 227 -4.92 6.23 17.44
N ALA A 228 -4.64 7.05 18.45
CA ALA A 228 -3.73 6.70 19.55
C ALA A 228 -4.23 5.49 20.37
N MET A 229 -5.53 5.38 20.62
CA MET A 229 -6.12 4.22 21.29
C MET A 229 -6.16 2.95 20.41
N ASN A 230 -6.12 3.07 19.08
CA ASN A 230 -6.09 1.93 18.20
C ASN A 230 -4.67 1.39 17.93
N PHE A 231 -3.60 2.17 18.15
CA PHE A 231 -2.22 1.70 17.97
C PHE A 231 -1.85 0.59 18.98
N GLY A 232 -2.45 0.59 20.16
CA GLY A 232 -2.22 -0.43 21.19
C GLY A 232 -3.13 -1.66 21.09
N LYS A 233 -4.11 -1.67 20.19
CA LYS A 233 -4.99 -2.84 20.04
C LYS A 233 -4.28 -3.96 19.27
N SER A 234 -4.43 -5.17 19.77
CA SER A 234 -3.91 -6.37 19.11
C SER A 234 -4.53 -6.54 17.74
N LYS A 235 -3.69 -6.86 16.74
CA LYS A 235 -4.11 -7.30 15.41
C LYS A 235 -4.50 -8.77 15.38
N ALA A 236 -4.66 -9.41 16.54
CA ALA A 236 -5.02 -10.81 16.62
C ALA A 236 -6.29 -11.09 15.81
N LYS A 237 -6.17 -11.96 14.83
CA LYS A 237 -7.29 -12.39 14.00
C LYS A 237 -8.03 -13.50 14.72
N MET A 238 -9.23 -13.20 15.18
CA MET A 238 -10.16 -14.22 15.60
C MET A 238 -10.64 -14.97 14.34
N LEU A 239 -10.23 -16.20 14.18
CA LEU A 239 -10.80 -17.07 13.17
C LEU A 239 -12.15 -17.56 13.71
N ASN A 240 -13.23 -16.92 13.22
CA ASN A 240 -14.59 -17.37 13.51
C ASN A 240 -14.76 -18.82 13.05
N GLN A 241 -15.65 -19.52 13.73
CA GLN A 241 -16.03 -20.92 13.45
C GLN A 241 -16.76 -21.08 12.11
N ASP A 242 -16.15 -20.62 11.00
CA ASP A 242 -16.72 -20.70 9.68
C ASP A 242 -16.55 -22.10 9.06
N LYS A 243 -17.36 -22.37 8.06
CA LYS A 243 -17.65 -23.63 7.36
C LYS A 243 -16.44 -24.51 6.93
N ASN A 244 -15.19 -24.05 7.11
CA ASN A 244 -13.96 -24.75 6.78
C ASN A 244 -13.10 -25.01 8.05
N ARG A 245 -13.67 -25.71 9.02
CA ARG A 245 -13.00 -26.10 10.24
C ARG A 245 -11.90 -27.12 9.93
N VAL A 246 -10.64 -26.78 10.25
CA VAL A 246 -9.50 -27.67 10.15
C VAL A 246 -9.47 -28.58 11.38
N THR A 247 -9.35 -29.89 11.19
CA THR A 247 -9.30 -30.89 12.24
C THR A 247 -8.04 -31.74 12.10
N PHE A 248 -7.79 -32.68 13.03
CA PHE A 248 -6.68 -33.64 12.91
C PHE A 248 -6.76 -34.55 11.68
N LYS A 249 -7.93 -34.64 11.01
CA LYS A 249 -8.08 -35.37 9.74
C LYS A 249 -7.41 -34.63 8.56
N ASP A 250 -7.23 -33.32 8.68
CA ASP A 250 -6.58 -32.50 7.66
C ASP A 250 -5.07 -32.38 7.87
N VAL A 251 -4.56 -32.89 8.98
CA VAL A 251 -3.15 -32.95 9.33
C VAL A 251 -2.65 -34.36 9.16
N ALA A 252 -1.56 -34.56 8.45
CA ALA A 252 -0.97 -35.87 8.18
C ALA A 252 0.54 -35.88 8.45
N GLY A 253 1.14 -37.03 8.63
CA GLY A 253 2.59 -37.23 8.68
C GLY A 253 3.30 -36.77 9.96
N ILE A 254 2.57 -36.51 11.05
CA ILE A 254 3.12 -36.06 12.34
C ILE A 254 2.36 -36.74 13.49
N HIS A 255 2.44 -38.07 13.54
CA HIS A 255 1.66 -38.87 14.50
C HIS A 255 2.02 -38.58 15.94
N GLU A 256 3.31 -38.53 16.28
CA GLU A 256 3.81 -38.30 17.63
C GLU A 256 3.38 -36.92 18.15
N ALA A 257 3.57 -35.89 17.34
CA ALA A 257 3.12 -34.54 17.71
C ALA A 257 1.60 -34.43 17.90
N LYS A 258 0.81 -35.23 17.15
CA LYS A 258 -0.63 -35.30 17.37
C LYS A 258 -0.97 -35.98 18.69
N GLU A 259 -0.34 -37.08 19.01
CA GLU A 259 -0.57 -37.83 20.26
C GLU A 259 -0.28 -36.97 21.47
N GLU A 260 0.85 -36.25 21.49
CA GLU A 260 1.18 -35.32 22.57
C GLU A 260 0.15 -34.21 22.73
N LEU A 261 -0.46 -33.78 21.64
CA LEU A 261 -1.42 -32.67 21.62
C LEU A 261 -2.88 -33.12 21.83
N TYR A 262 -3.16 -34.43 21.75
CA TYR A 262 -4.48 -34.95 22.13
C TYR A 262 -4.83 -34.69 23.58
N GLU A 263 -3.85 -34.67 24.48
CA GLU A 263 -4.07 -34.31 25.88
C GLU A 263 -4.56 -32.87 26.03
N VAL A 264 -4.01 -31.96 25.23
CA VAL A 264 -4.42 -30.55 25.20
C VAL A 264 -5.87 -30.41 24.70
N VAL A 265 -6.24 -31.19 23.68
CA VAL A 265 -7.61 -31.25 23.14
C VAL A 265 -8.59 -31.82 24.18
N ASP A 266 -8.23 -32.94 24.82
CA ASP A 266 -9.09 -33.56 25.84
C ASP A 266 -9.32 -32.63 27.03
N PHE A 267 -8.28 -31.90 27.43
CA PHE A 267 -8.41 -30.89 28.47
C PHE A 267 -9.36 -29.74 28.08
N LEU A 268 -9.20 -29.19 26.89
CA LEU A 268 -10.07 -28.08 26.42
C LEU A 268 -11.54 -28.54 26.33
N LYS A 269 -11.77 -29.83 26.00
CA LYS A 269 -13.12 -30.40 25.96
C LYS A 269 -13.67 -30.71 27.36
N ASN A 270 -12.84 -31.22 28.26
CA ASN A 270 -13.25 -31.76 29.55
C ASN A 270 -12.33 -31.32 30.72
N PRO A 271 -12.22 -30.05 31.06
CA PRO A 271 -11.27 -29.54 32.05
C PRO A 271 -11.49 -30.17 33.45
N LYS A 272 -12.73 -30.42 33.81
CA LYS A 272 -13.10 -31.02 35.12
C LYS A 272 -12.48 -32.37 35.40
N LYS A 273 -12.24 -33.18 34.36
CA LYS A 273 -11.62 -34.54 34.50
C LYS A 273 -10.21 -34.43 35.04
N PHE A 274 -9.46 -33.44 34.61
CA PHE A 274 -8.07 -33.24 35.02
C PHE A 274 -7.98 -32.57 36.40
N GLU A 275 -8.87 -31.62 36.71
CA GLU A 275 -8.94 -30.98 38.01
C GLU A 275 -9.21 -31.96 39.16
N MET A 276 -10.10 -32.95 38.95
CA MET A 276 -10.42 -33.95 39.97
C MET A 276 -9.25 -34.82 40.37
N LEU A 277 -8.28 -35.04 39.46
CA LEU A 277 -7.08 -35.84 39.69
C LEU A 277 -5.89 -35.00 40.20
N GLY A 278 -6.04 -33.69 40.34
CA GLY A 278 -4.98 -32.79 40.78
C GLY A 278 -3.88 -32.56 39.73
N GLY A 279 -4.15 -32.91 38.47
CA GLY A 279 -3.21 -32.71 37.36
C GLY A 279 -3.09 -31.23 37.01
N ASN A 280 -1.86 -30.75 36.93
CA ASN A 280 -1.59 -29.40 36.39
C ASN A 280 -1.48 -29.45 34.87
N ILE A 281 -2.27 -28.65 34.22
CA ILE A 281 -2.30 -28.56 32.77
C ILE A 281 -1.21 -27.61 32.29
N PRO A 282 -0.53 -27.92 31.16
CA PRO A 282 0.44 -27.02 30.59
C PRO A 282 -0.23 -25.68 30.19
N LYS A 283 0.29 -24.57 30.69
CA LYS A 283 -0.20 -23.23 30.33
C LYS A 283 0.19 -22.86 28.92
N GLY A 284 1.35 -23.36 28.48
CA GLY A 284 1.90 -23.07 27.16
C GLY A 284 2.55 -24.26 26.51
N VAL A 285 2.38 -24.33 25.20
CA VAL A 285 3.01 -25.34 24.32
C VAL A 285 3.88 -24.62 23.32
N LEU A 286 5.16 -25.00 23.24
CA LEU A 286 6.07 -24.52 22.21
C LEU A 286 6.20 -25.56 21.10
N MET A 287 5.77 -25.24 19.90
CA MET A 287 5.99 -26.04 18.70
C MET A 287 7.30 -25.66 18.03
N VAL A 288 8.19 -26.62 17.91
CA VAL A 288 9.52 -26.46 17.31
C VAL A 288 9.61 -27.31 16.05
N GLY A 289 10.27 -26.82 15.00
CA GLY A 289 10.50 -27.59 13.79
C GLY A 289 10.88 -26.73 12.60
N SER A 290 11.32 -27.38 11.52
CA SER A 290 11.70 -26.71 10.28
C SER A 290 10.55 -25.90 9.68
N PRO A 291 10.83 -24.89 8.86
CA PRO A 291 9.78 -24.14 8.17
C PRO A 291 8.98 -25.07 7.25
N GLY A 292 7.67 -24.82 7.15
CA GLY A 292 6.79 -25.61 6.28
C GLY A 292 6.34 -26.98 6.82
N THR A 293 6.72 -27.38 8.04
CA THR A 293 6.29 -28.67 8.65
C THR A 293 4.83 -28.68 9.13
N GLY A 294 4.12 -27.54 9.07
CA GLY A 294 2.69 -27.47 9.37
C GLY A 294 2.35 -27.07 10.80
N LYS A 295 3.27 -26.42 11.55
CA LYS A 295 3.05 -25.96 12.94
C LYS A 295 1.77 -25.12 13.09
N THR A 296 1.59 -24.12 12.25
CA THR A 296 0.40 -23.25 12.24
C THR A 296 -0.88 -24.04 11.89
N LEU A 297 -0.78 -25.01 10.96
CA LEU A 297 -1.90 -25.87 10.60
C LEU A 297 -2.29 -26.78 11.78
N LEU A 298 -1.31 -27.34 12.46
CA LEU A 298 -1.50 -28.19 13.64
C LEU A 298 -2.17 -27.41 14.79
N ALA A 299 -1.72 -26.19 15.08
CA ALA A 299 -2.34 -25.33 16.08
C ALA A 299 -3.82 -25.02 15.77
N ARG A 300 -4.14 -24.77 14.50
CA ARG A 300 -5.53 -24.59 14.04
C ARG A 300 -6.33 -25.88 14.15
N ALA A 301 -5.71 -27.02 13.90
CA ALA A 301 -6.37 -28.32 14.02
C ALA A 301 -6.70 -28.68 15.47
N ILE A 302 -5.85 -28.30 16.44
CA ILE A 302 -6.13 -28.44 17.87
C ILE A 302 -7.38 -27.66 18.25
N ALA A 303 -7.44 -26.38 17.86
CA ALA A 303 -8.60 -25.55 18.15
C ALA A 303 -9.87 -26.07 17.47
N GLY A 304 -9.74 -26.51 16.21
CA GLY A 304 -10.81 -27.15 15.48
C GLY A 304 -11.27 -28.46 16.12
N GLU A 305 -10.39 -29.31 16.57
CA GLU A 305 -10.73 -30.59 17.24
C GLU A 305 -11.36 -30.36 18.62
N ALA A 306 -10.86 -29.33 19.37
CA ALA A 306 -11.38 -28.97 20.68
C ALA A 306 -12.68 -28.16 20.65
N ASP A 307 -13.07 -27.62 19.49
CA ASP A 307 -14.22 -26.73 19.31
C ASP A 307 -14.14 -25.42 20.09
N VAL A 308 -12.95 -24.81 20.10
CA VAL A 308 -12.69 -23.55 20.82
C VAL A 308 -12.26 -22.44 19.86
N PRO A 309 -12.47 -21.16 20.24
CA PRO A 309 -11.96 -20.02 19.48
C PRO A 309 -10.44 -20.07 19.31
N PHE A 310 -9.98 -19.62 18.14
CA PHE A 310 -8.56 -19.56 17.80
C PHE A 310 -8.16 -18.12 17.50
N PHE A 311 -7.24 -17.58 18.30
CA PHE A 311 -6.64 -16.27 18.09
C PHE A 311 -5.23 -16.45 17.55
N SER A 312 -4.93 -15.87 16.39
CA SER A 312 -3.61 -15.98 15.77
C SER A 312 -2.97 -14.61 15.61
N ILE A 313 -1.70 -14.52 16.01
CA ILE A 313 -0.85 -13.35 15.84
C ILE A 313 0.55 -13.79 15.45
N SER A 314 1.28 -12.97 14.69
CA SER A 314 2.71 -13.19 14.46
C SER A 314 3.54 -12.48 15.52
N GLY A 315 4.64 -13.09 15.95
CA GLY A 315 5.62 -12.43 16.82
C GLY A 315 6.15 -11.12 16.25
N SER A 316 6.24 -11.03 14.92
CA SER A 316 6.61 -9.78 14.24
C SER A 316 5.60 -8.63 14.46
N ASP A 317 4.33 -8.92 14.69
CA ASP A 317 3.29 -7.91 14.98
C ASP A 317 3.49 -7.20 16.32
N PHE A 318 4.31 -7.75 17.20
CA PHE A 318 4.67 -7.14 18.47
C PHE A 318 5.90 -6.25 18.39
N VAL A 319 6.68 -6.34 17.31
CA VAL A 319 7.88 -5.52 17.11
C VAL A 319 7.49 -4.25 16.38
N GLU A 320 7.49 -3.14 17.09
CA GLU A 320 7.15 -1.81 16.55
C GLU A 320 8.24 -0.81 16.88
N MET A 321 8.27 0.33 16.19
CA MET A 321 9.27 1.38 16.47
C MET A 321 8.91 2.25 17.67
N PHE A 322 7.68 2.15 18.17
CA PHE A 322 7.20 2.97 19.29
C PHE A 322 7.25 2.21 20.59
N VAL A 323 7.96 2.75 21.58
CA VAL A 323 8.13 2.14 22.89
C VAL A 323 6.77 1.89 23.57
N GLY A 324 6.55 0.67 24.04
CA GLY A 324 5.36 0.25 24.79
C GLY A 324 4.18 -0.21 23.95
N VAL A 325 4.18 -0.03 22.64
CA VAL A 325 3.10 -0.50 21.76
C VAL A 325 3.04 -2.03 21.72
N GLY A 326 4.19 -2.69 21.56
CA GLY A 326 4.28 -4.15 21.61
C GLY A 326 3.76 -4.73 22.92
N ALA A 327 4.18 -4.18 24.04
CA ALA A 327 3.71 -4.60 25.37
C ALA A 327 2.19 -4.36 25.55
N SER A 328 1.64 -3.30 24.98
CA SER A 328 0.19 -3.03 25.01
C SER A 328 -0.58 -4.06 24.18
N ARG A 329 -0.09 -4.44 23.00
CA ARG A 329 -0.71 -5.47 22.16
C ARG A 329 -0.67 -6.85 22.82
N VAL A 330 0.41 -7.18 23.51
CA VAL A 330 0.50 -8.43 24.29
C VAL A 330 -0.64 -8.44 25.32
N ARG A 331 -0.76 -7.40 26.15
CA ARG A 331 -1.82 -7.31 27.18
C ARG A 331 -3.22 -7.40 26.59
N ASP A 332 -3.49 -6.69 25.49
CA ASP A 332 -4.79 -6.72 24.82
C ASP A 332 -5.11 -8.13 24.28
N MET A 333 -4.13 -8.81 23.66
CA MET A 333 -4.28 -10.19 23.19
C MET A 333 -4.66 -11.14 24.34
N PHE A 334 -3.96 -11.06 25.47
CA PHE A 334 -4.24 -11.91 26.64
C PHE A 334 -5.60 -11.58 27.24
N GLU A 335 -6.00 -10.32 27.29
CA GLU A 335 -7.32 -9.89 27.75
C GLU A 335 -8.44 -10.42 26.84
N GLN A 336 -8.22 -10.40 25.51
CA GLN A 336 -9.16 -11.00 24.57
C GLN A 336 -9.27 -12.50 24.75
N GLY A 337 -8.15 -13.20 24.99
CA GLY A 337 -8.15 -14.62 25.32
C GLY A 337 -8.97 -14.92 26.58
N LYS A 338 -8.75 -14.17 27.65
CA LYS A 338 -9.51 -14.30 28.91
C LYS A 338 -11.02 -14.11 28.72
N LYS A 339 -11.42 -13.14 27.90
CA LYS A 339 -12.83 -12.84 27.60
C LYS A 339 -13.54 -13.93 26.78
N ASN A 340 -12.77 -14.70 26.01
CA ASN A 340 -13.30 -15.74 25.10
C ASN A 340 -12.92 -17.16 25.53
N SER A 341 -12.63 -17.36 26.79
CA SER A 341 -12.30 -18.66 27.36
C SER A 341 -13.52 -19.63 27.32
N PRO A 342 -13.32 -20.93 26.98
CA PRO A 342 -12.06 -21.57 26.63
C PRO A 342 -11.59 -21.24 25.21
N CYS A 343 -10.28 -20.97 25.03
CA CYS A 343 -9.73 -20.62 23.72
C CYS A 343 -8.25 -20.97 23.59
N ILE A 344 -7.75 -20.94 22.35
CA ILE A 344 -6.33 -21.06 22.04
C ILE A 344 -5.80 -19.71 21.52
N VAL A 345 -4.70 -19.26 22.10
CA VAL A 345 -3.92 -18.11 21.64
C VAL A 345 -2.65 -18.63 20.98
N PHE A 346 -2.54 -18.43 19.67
CA PHE A 346 -1.40 -18.88 18.88
C PHE A 346 -0.48 -17.72 18.49
N ILE A 347 0.80 -17.87 18.81
CA ILE A 347 1.86 -16.91 18.48
C ILE A 347 2.80 -17.58 17.49
N ASP A 348 2.73 -17.18 16.23
CA ASP A 348 3.68 -17.68 15.22
C ASP A 348 4.98 -16.87 15.28
N GLU A 349 6.10 -17.48 14.89
CA GLU A 349 7.42 -16.83 14.88
C GLU A 349 7.77 -16.14 16.20
N ILE A 350 7.59 -16.83 17.32
CA ILE A 350 7.84 -16.27 18.66
C ILE A 350 9.29 -15.78 18.83
N ASP A 351 10.22 -16.29 18.05
CA ASP A 351 11.63 -15.89 18.03
C ASP A 351 11.82 -14.43 17.57
N ALA A 352 10.83 -13.80 16.93
CA ALA A 352 10.89 -12.37 16.62
C ALA A 352 10.91 -11.50 17.89
N VAL A 353 10.24 -11.93 18.96
CA VAL A 353 10.15 -11.22 20.26
C VAL A 353 10.97 -11.91 21.35
N GLY A 354 11.01 -13.23 21.33
CA GLY A 354 11.54 -14.07 22.40
C GLY A 354 13.05 -14.31 22.36
N ARG A 355 13.84 -13.55 21.61
CA ARG A 355 15.30 -13.74 21.54
C ARG A 355 16.01 -13.43 22.85
N HIS A 356 17.14 -14.13 23.07
CA HIS A 356 18.11 -13.82 24.13
C HIS A 356 18.44 -12.33 24.22
N ARG A 357 18.61 -11.85 25.46
CA ARG A 357 19.12 -10.52 25.77
C ARG A 357 20.55 -10.39 25.28
N GLY A 358 20.76 -9.65 24.20
CA GLY A 358 22.10 -9.42 23.61
C GLY A 358 22.67 -8.08 24.07
N GLN A 359 23.99 -8.02 24.23
CA GLN A 359 24.74 -6.77 24.43
C GLN A 359 24.81 -5.98 23.10
N GLY A 360 23.67 -5.43 22.64
CA GLY A 360 23.63 -4.61 21.44
C GLY A 360 23.29 -3.17 21.78
N MET A 361 24.16 -2.23 21.40
CA MET A 361 23.92 -0.78 21.51
C MET A 361 22.97 -0.33 20.39
N GLY A 362 21.63 -0.29 20.65
CA GLY A 362 20.65 0.26 19.70
C GLY A 362 19.23 0.27 20.25
N GLY A 363 18.50 1.37 20.09
CA GLY A 363 17.17 1.63 20.67
C GLY A 363 16.01 0.68 20.29
N GLY A 364 16.24 -0.27 19.36
CA GLY A 364 15.26 -1.32 19.00
C GLY A 364 15.32 -2.55 19.91
N HIS A 365 16.31 -2.64 20.79
CA HIS A 365 16.45 -3.75 21.74
C HIS A 365 15.57 -3.55 22.98
N ASP A 366 15.45 -2.31 23.48
CA ASP A 366 14.69 -1.98 24.68
C ASP A 366 13.20 -2.26 24.52
N GLU A 367 12.66 -2.03 23.33
CA GLU A 367 11.23 -2.27 23.04
C GLU A 367 10.91 -3.77 22.98
N ARG A 368 11.79 -4.58 22.35
CA ARG A 368 11.63 -6.04 22.34
C ARG A 368 11.72 -6.63 23.72
N GLU A 369 12.66 -6.18 24.53
CA GLU A 369 12.81 -6.64 25.92
C GLU A 369 11.60 -6.25 26.76
N GLN A 370 11.06 -5.05 26.60
CA GLN A 370 9.85 -4.62 27.28
C GLN A 370 8.63 -5.48 26.85
N THR A 371 8.55 -5.82 25.58
CA THR A 371 7.49 -6.67 25.03
C THR A 371 7.62 -8.12 25.53
N LEU A 372 8.84 -8.66 25.55
CA LEU A 372 9.12 -9.97 26.13
C LEU A 372 8.75 -10.01 27.62
N ASN A 373 9.15 -9.00 28.39
CA ASN A 373 8.81 -8.92 29.81
C ASN A 373 7.29 -8.85 30.02
N ALA A 374 6.56 -8.11 29.18
CA ALA A 374 5.10 -8.08 29.21
C ALA A 374 4.51 -9.46 28.94
N LEU A 375 5.03 -10.20 27.94
CA LEU A 375 4.62 -11.56 27.63
C LEU A 375 4.83 -12.51 28.83
N LEU A 376 6.02 -12.45 29.46
CA LEU A 376 6.35 -13.27 30.62
C LEU A 376 5.41 -12.98 31.80
N VAL A 377 5.15 -11.71 32.08
CA VAL A 377 4.24 -11.27 33.16
C VAL A 377 2.81 -11.73 32.90
N GLU A 378 2.31 -11.60 31.70
CA GLU A 378 0.96 -12.05 31.35
C GLU A 378 0.84 -13.59 31.45
N MET A 379 1.87 -14.34 31.01
CA MET A 379 1.89 -15.81 31.14
C MET A 379 1.92 -16.26 32.62
N ASP A 380 2.71 -15.58 33.45
CA ASP A 380 2.78 -15.88 34.89
C ASP A 380 1.46 -15.56 35.58
N GLY A 381 0.78 -14.48 35.14
CA GLY A 381 -0.51 -14.04 35.65
C GLY A 381 -1.72 -14.88 35.20
N PHE A 382 -1.52 -15.92 34.39
CA PHE A 382 -2.59 -16.84 34.02
C PHE A 382 -2.83 -17.89 35.09
N ASP A 383 -4.09 -18.03 35.49
CA ASP A 383 -4.52 -19.21 36.27
C ASP A 383 -4.67 -20.41 35.30
N ALA A 384 -4.12 -21.56 35.68
CA ALA A 384 -4.29 -22.81 34.94
C ALA A 384 -5.77 -23.18 34.71
N ARG A 385 -6.69 -22.65 35.55
CA ARG A 385 -8.14 -22.86 35.42
C ARG A 385 -8.83 -21.91 34.44
N SER A 386 -8.11 -20.96 33.87
CA SER A 386 -8.74 -19.96 32.97
C SER A 386 -9.19 -20.55 31.63
N GLY A 387 -8.83 -21.78 31.30
CA GLY A 387 -9.22 -22.44 30.05
C GLY A 387 -8.57 -21.82 28.79
N VAL A 388 -7.57 -20.97 28.95
CA VAL A 388 -6.79 -20.39 27.85
C VAL A 388 -5.47 -21.12 27.73
N ILE A 389 -5.19 -21.66 26.55
CA ILE A 389 -3.90 -22.31 26.26
C ILE A 389 -3.14 -21.46 25.24
N ILE A 390 -1.87 -21.20 25.56
CA ILE A 390 -0.98 -20.47 24.68
C ILE A 390 -0.17 -21.47 23.89
N ILE A 391 -0.20 -21.37 22.57
CA ILE A 391 0.63 -22.18 21.67
C ILE A 391 1.57 -21.22 20.92
N ALA A 392 2.87 -21.43 21.03
CA ALA A 392 3.83 -20.68 20.22
C ALA A 392 4.52 -21.59 19.22
N ALA A 393 4.91 -21.03 18.09
CA ALA A 393 5.69 -21.74 17.07
C ALA A 393 7.00 -21.00 16.78
N THR A 394 8.08 -21.77 16.61
CA THR A 394 9.38 -21.25 16.18
C THR A 394 10.10 -22.23 15.26
N ASN A 395 10.92 -21.71 14.37
CA ASN A 395 11.86 -22.49 13.56
C ASN A 395 13.26 -22.49 14.21
N ARG A 396 13.48 -21.67 15.24
CA ARG A 396 14.78 -21.45 15.85
C ARG A 396 14.72 -21.46 17.37
N PRO A 397 14.60 -22.65 17.97
CA PRO A 397 14.53 -22.76 19.44
C PRO A 397 15.84 -22.30 20.12
N ASP A 398 16.97 -22.36 19.41
CA ASP A 398 18.30 -21.97 19.85
C ASP A 398 18.43 -20.50 20.25
N VAL A 399 17.61 -19.63 19.67
CA VAL A 399 17.67 -18.18 19.92
C VAL A 399 16.73 -17.69 21.01
N LEU A 400 15.84 -18.57 21.52
CA LEU A 400 14.84 -18.18 22.51
C LEU A 400 15.43 -17.93 23.91
N ASP A 401 14.90 -16.93 24.60
CA ASP A 401 15.26 -16.65 26.00
C ASP A 401 14.81 -17.82 26.90
N PRO A 402 15.73 -18.42 27.70
CA PRO A 402 15.40 -19.53 28.60
C PRO A 402 14.28 -19.22 29.58
N ALA A 403 14.03 -17.94 29.84
CA ALA A 403 12.92 -17.53 30.69
C ALA A 403 11.56 -17.93 30.12
N LEU A 404 11.41 -18.05 28.80
CA LEU A 404 10.18 -18.53 28.15
C LEU A 404 9.93 -20.03 28.39
N LEU A 405 11.02 -20.80 28.56
CA LEU A 405 10.97 -22.26 28.70
C LEU A 405 10.85 -22.74 30.15
N ARG A 406 10.70 -21.79 31.12
CA ARG A 406 10.54 -22.16 32.53
C ARG A 406 9.15 -22.76 32.79
N PRO A 407 9.03 -23.70 33.75
CA PRO A 407 7.74 -24.25 34.17
C PRO A 407 6.73 -23.15 34.51
N GLY A 408 5.48 -23.32 34.06
CA GLY A 408 4.42 -22.35 34.19
C GLY A 408 4.31 -21.34 33.02
N ARG A 409 5.17 -21.49 32.00
CA ARG A 409 5.15 -20.71 30.75
C ARG A 409 5.01 -21.65 29.56
N PHE A 410 6.04 -21.80 28.71
CA PHE A 410 6.09 -22.86 27.70
C PHE A 410 6.72 -24.12 28.31
N ASP A 411 5.96 -24.77 29.14
CA ASP A 411 6.37 -25.95 29.91
C ASP A 411 6.30 -27.25 29.12
N ARG A 412 5.66 -27.25 27.95
CA ARG A 412 5.66 -28.38 27.02
C ARG A 412 6.27 -27.94 25.67
N GLN A 413 7.22 -28.75 25.19
CA GLN A 413 7.83 -28.55 23.89
C GLN A 413 7.47 -29.71 22.99
N VAL A 414 6.85 -29.45 21.84
CA VAL A 414 6.45 -30.44 20.84
C VAL A 414 7.27 -30.21 19.58
N THR A 415 8.02 -31.25 19.18
CA THR A 415 8.84 -31.18 17.97
C THR A 415 8.05 -31.67 16.77
N VAL A 416 7.93 -30.82 15.75
CA VAL A 416 7.29 -31.12 14.47
C VAL A 416 8.38 -31.37 13.43
N ASN A 417 8.79 -32.62 13.30
CA ASN A 417 9.83 -33.05 12.37
C ASN A 417 9.36 -33.01 10.91
N LEU A 418 10.32 -33.13 9.99
CA LEU A 418 10.01 -33.41 8.59
C LEU A 418 9.35 -34.79 8.49
N PRO A 419 8.38 -35.00 7.59
CA PRO A 419 7.66 -36.24 7.45
C PRO A 419 8.55 -37.36 6.86
N ASP A 420 8.40 -38.56 7.36
CA ASP A 420 8.95 -39.79 6.76
C ASP A 420 8.23 -40.16 5.45
N VAL A 421 8.66 -41.21 4.76
CA VAL A 421 8.05 -41.64 3.48
C VAL A 421 6.54 -41.82 3.61
N LYS A 422 6.08 -42.49 4.69
CA LYS A 422 4.64 -42.75 4.93
C LYS A 422 3.90 -41.44 5.23
N GLY A 423 4.52 -40.56 6.00
CA GLY A 423 3.98 -39.22 6.30
C GLY A 423 3.86 -38.39 5.05
N ARG A 424 4.86 -38.40 4.15
CA ARG A 424 4.81 -37.69 2.87
C ARG A 424 3.68 -38.19 1.98
N GLU A 425 3.50 -39.52 1.90
CA GLU A 425 2.39 -40.13 1.16
C GLU A 425 1.02 -39.67 1.71
N GLN A 426 0.86 -39.70 3.04
CA GLN A 426 -0.36 -39.21 3.69
C GLN A 426 -0.61 -37.71 3.44
N ILE A 427 0.42 -36.87 3.48
CA ILE A 427 0.32 -35.44 3.19
C ILE A 427 -0.07 -35.23 1.73
N LEU A 428 0.55 -35.96 0.80
CA LEU A 428 0.18 -35.93 -0.61
C LEU A 428 -1.30 -36.32 -0.79
N ALA A 429 -1.75 -37.37 -0.12
CA ALA A 429 -3.14 -37.83 -0.18
C ALA A 429 -4.14 -36.80 0.35
N VAL A 430 -3.75 -35.97 1.31
CA VAL A 430 -4.59 -34.84 1.77
C VAL A 430 -4.67 -33.74 0.71
N HIS A 431 -3.54 -33.37 0.09
CA HIS A 431 -3.50 -32.26 -0.88
C HIS A 431 -4.13 -32.63 -2.23
N VAL A 432 -4.03 -33.86 -2.69
CA VAL A 432 -4.64 -34.32 -3.96
C VAL A 432 -6.17 -34.31 -3.92
N LYS A 433 -6.82 -34.34 -2.75
CA LYS A 433 -8.28 -34.18 -2.64
C LYS A 433 -8.81 -32.90 -3.28
N LYS A 434 -7.97 -31.89 -3.45
CA LYS A 434 -8.33 -30.59 -4.02
C LYS A 434 -8.19 -30.51 -5.54
N ILE A 435 -7.61 -31.53 -6.16
CA ILE A 435 -7.35 -31.57 -7.61
C ILE A 435 -7.99 -32.81 -8.24
N LYS A 436 -8.13 -32.80 -9.56
CA LYS A 436 -8.54 -33.99 -10.31
C LYS A 436 -7.32 -34.82 -10.65
N LEU A 437 -7.23 -36.02 -10.07
CA LEU A 437 -6.13 -36.96 -10.26
C LEU A 437 -6.56 -38.11 -11.18
N ALA A 438 -5.69 -38.51 -12.09
CA ALA A 438 -5.90 -39.71 -12.90
C ALA A 438 -5.84 -41.00 -12.02
N LYS A 439 -6.58 -42.03 -12.40
CA LYS A 439 -6.71 -43.27 -11.58
C LYS A 439 -5.42 -44.08 -11.42
N GLU A 440 -4.48 -43.91 -12.35
CA GLU A 440 -3.24 -44.66 -12.45
C GLU A 440 -2.08 -44.05 -11.68
N VAL A 441 -2.33 -42.96 -10.92
CA VAL A 441 -1.28 -42.24 -10.19
C VAL A 441 -0.91 -42.99 -8.91
N ASP A 442 0.40 -43.27 -8.76
CA ASP A 442 0.99 -43.82 -7.56
C ASP A 442 1.69 -42.70 -6.75
N LEU A 443 1.08 -42.33 -5.62
CA LEU A 443 1.63 -41.31 -4.73
C LEU A 443 2.84 -41.83 -3.94
N SER A 444 3.01 -43.15 -3.79
CA SER A 444 4.14 -43.72 -3.07
C SER A 444 5.46 -43.45 -3.78
N VAL A 445 5.47 -43.50 -5.12
CA VAL A 445 6.64 -43.14 -5.94
C VAL A 445 7.04 -41.68 -5.74
N ILE A 446 6.05 -40.78 -5.66
CA ILE A 446 6.31 -39.37 -5.40
C ILE A 446 6.82 -39.16 -3.98
N ALA A 447 6.24 -39.85 -2.98
CA ALA A 447 6.67 -39.77 -1.59
C ALA A 447 8.11 -40.27 -1.40
N LYS A 448 8.48 -41.38 -2.03
CA LYS A 448 9.85 -41.90 -2.06
C LYS A 448 10.82 -40.93 -2.75
N GLY A 449 10.37 -40.28 -3.85
CA GLY A 449 11.17 -39.35 -4.62
C GLY A 449 11.31 -37.94 -4.02
N THR A 450 10.75 -37.70 -2.83
CA THR A 450 10.80 -36.38 -2.15
C THR A 450 11.41 -36.45 -0.74
N PRO A 451 12.59 -37.10 -0.56
CA PRO A 451 13.22 -37.15 0.75
C PRO A 451 13.55 -35.71 1.22
N GLY A 452 13.26 -35.43 2.51
CA GLY A 452 13.52 -34.16 3.15
C GLY A 452 12.51 -33.04 2.82
N PHE A 453 11.46 -33.33 2.04
CA PHE A 453 10.44 -32.33 1.77
C PHE A 453 9.54 -32.09 2.98
N SER A 454 9.28 -30.83 3.25
CA SER A 454 8.27 -30.37 4.20
C SER A 454 6.85 -30.50 3.64
N GLY A 455 5.85 -30.43 4.51
CA GLY A 455 4.44 -30.41 4.09
C GLY A 455 4.10 -29.28 3.12
N ALA A 456 4.73 -28.13 3.28
CA ALA A 456 4.54 -26.99 2.38
C ALA A 456 5.12 -27.23 0.99
N GLU A 457 6.29 -27.88 0.90
CA GLU A 457 6.90 -28.23 -0.39
C GLU A 457 6.08 -29.30 -1.11
N LEU A 458 5.54 -30.29 -0.39
CA LEU A 458 4.62 -31.29 -0.95
C LEU A 458 3.32 -30.64 -1.46
N ALA A 459 2.76 -29.69 -0.72
CA ALA A 459 1.59 -28.92 -1.17
C ALA A 459 1.90 -28.12 -2.45
N ASN A 460 3.08 -27.49 -2.50
CA ASN A 460 3.54 -26.76 -3.68
C ASN A 460 3.74 -27.69 -4.89
N LEU A 461 4.29 -28.90 -4.68
CA LEU A 461 4.44 -29.90 -5.71
C LEU A 461 3.10 -30.27 -6.36
N ILE A 462 2.08 -30.52 -5.55
CA ILE A 462 0.73 -30.83 -6.05
C ILE A 462 0.14 -29.65 -6.83
N ASN A 463 0.32 -28.42 -6.35
CA ASN A 463 -0.11 -27.22 -7.06
C ASN A 463 0.62 -27.05 -8.40
N GLU A 464 1.95 -27.26 -8.44
CA GLU A 464 2.74 -27.17 -9.66
C GLU A 464 2.34 -28.26 -10.67
N ALA A 465 2.03 -29.47 -10.22
CA ALA A 465 1.53 -30.53 -11.09
C ALA A 465 0.19 -30.16 -11.72
N ALA A 466 -0.72 -29.57 -10.96
CA ALA A 466 -2.00 -29.07 -11.47
C ALA A 466 -1.81 -27.95 -12.51
N LEU A 467 -0.87 -27.03 -12.26
CA LEU A 467 -0.53 -25.98 -13.22
C LEU A 467 0.11 -26.51 -14.49
N LEU A 468 0.95 -27.54 -14.39
CA LEU A 468 1.55 -28.22 -15.56
C LEU A 468 0.47 -28.94 -16.39
N ALA A 469 -0.43 -29.67 -15.74
CA ALA A 469 -1.55 -30.33 -16.43
C ALA A 469 -2.46 -29.33 -17.14
N ALA A 470 -2.82 -28.22 -16.47
CA ALA A 470 -3.64 -27.17 -17.06
C ALA A 470 -2.96 -26.51 -18.27
N ARG A 471 -1.65 -26.23 -18.18
CA ARG A 471 -0.86 -25.67 -19.30
C ARG A 471 -0.79 -26.60 -20.49
N SER A 472 -0.77 -27.91 -20.25
CA SER A 472 -0.78 -28.96 -21.30
C SER A 472 -2.20 -29.26 -21.80
N GLY A 473 -3.24 -28.53 -21.37
CA GLY A 473 -4.62 -28.75 -21.78
C GLY A 473 -5.24 -30.06 -21.25
N LYS A 474 -4.63 -30.70 -20.27
CA LYS A 474 -5.13 -31.94 -19.66
C LYS A 474 -6.28 -31.64 -18.68
N LYS A 475 -7.21 -32.59 -18.54
CA LYS A 475 -8.35 -32.45 -17.63
C LYS A 475 -8.07 -33.03 -16.22
N GLU A 476 -7.02 -33.83 -16.10
CA GLU A 476 -6.61 -34.53 -14.91
C GLU A 476 -5.08 -34.50 -14.79
N VAL A 477 -4.58 -34.57 -13.57
CA VAL A 477 -3.14 -34.67 -13.28
C VAL A 477 -2.74 -36.13 -13.31
N ALA A 478 -1.80 -36.49 -14.15
CA ALA A 478 -1.26 -37.86 -14.25
C ALA A 478 0.14 -37.94 -13.62
N GLN A 479 0.70 -39.14 -13.54
CA GLN A 479 2.02 -39.40 -12.96
C GLN A 479 3.14 -38.53 -13.56
N PRO A 480 3.24 -38.35 -14.89
CA PRO A 480 4.30 -37.51 -15.48
C PRO A 480 4.28 -36.04 -15.01
N GLU A 481 3.08 -35.46 -14.79
CA GLU A 481 2.99 -34.09 -14.29
C GLU A 481 3.45 -33.96 -12.85
N LEU A 482 3.20 -35.01 -12.02
CA LEU A 482 3.68 -35.05 -10.63
C LEU A 482 5.20 -35.18 -10.58
N GLU A 483 5.77 -36.02 -11.42
CA GLU A 483 7.22 -36.21 -11.51
C GLU A 483 7.91 -34.97 -12.03
N GLU A 484 7.36 -34.32 -13.06
CA GLU A 484 7.88 -33.05 -13.57
C GLU A 484 7.77 -31.93 -12.52
N ALA A 485 6.66 -31.88 -11.77
CA ALA A 485 6.50 -30.92 -10.68
C ALA A 485 7.51 -31.17 -9.55
N ARG A 486 7.76 -32.45 -9.18
CA ARG A 486 8.78 -32.84 -8.22
C ARG A 486 10.16 -32.33 -8.66
N ASP A 487 10.53 -32.63 -9.91
CA ASP A 487 11.81 -32.24 -10.48
C ASP A 487 11.95 -30.72 -10.52
N LYS A 488 10.86 -30.01 -10.86
CA LYS A 488 10.81 -28.55 -10.87
C LYS A 488 10.99 -27.93 -9.48
N VAL A 489 10.36 -28.49 -8.46
CA VAL A 489 10.47 -28.00 -7.08
C VAL A 489 11.86 -28.26 -6.51
N ARG A 490 12.46 -29.42 -6.84
CA ARG A 490 13.76 -29.84 -6.29
C ARG A 490 14.95 -29.16 -6.97
N TRP A 491 14.97 -29.14 -8.32
CA TRP A 491 16.11 -28.68 -9.12
C TRP A 491 15.82 -27.40 -9.91
N GLY A 492 14.59 -26.93 -9.93
CA GLY A 492 14.17 -25.79 -10.71
C GLY A 492 13.64 -26.15 -12.09
N ARG A 493 13.29 -25.12 -12.85
CA ARG A 493 12.68 -25.24 -14.17
C ARG A 493 13.69 -25.74 -15.20
N GLU A 494 13.21 -26.51 -16.19
CA GLU A 494 14.00 -26.87 -17.39
C GLU A 494 14.48 -25.62 -18.13
N ARG A 495 15.77 -25.61 -18.47
CA ARG A 495 16.41 -24.53 -19.24
C ARG A 495 16.37 -24.81 -20.74
N ARG A 496 15.19 -24.87 -21.32
CA ARG A 496 14.98 -25.18 -22.75
C ARG A 496 15.66 -24.19 -23.71
N SER A 497 15.95 -22.99 -23.26
CA SER A 497 16.66 -21.96 -24.04
C SER A 497 18.18 -22.11 -24.03
N LEU A 498 18.72 -23.01 -23.21
CA LEU A 498 20.15 -23.27 -23.17
C LEU A 498 20.55 -24.13 -24.37
N ALA A 499 21.16 -23.52 -25.35
CA ALA A 499 21.69 -24.22 -26.52
C ALA A 499 23.01 -24.88 -26.12
N LEU A 500 22.96 -26.14 -25.69
CA LEU A 500 24.15 -26.97 -25.52
C LEU A 500 24.62 -27.49 -26.88
N SER A 501 25.92 -27.45 -27.13
CA SER A 501 26.52 -28.12 -28.29
C SER A 501 26.32 -29.63 -28.16
N ASP A 502 26.33 -30.35 -29.30
CA ASP A 502 26.16 -31.79 -29.27
C ASP A 502 27.29 -32.47 -28.49
N LYS A 503 28.50 -31.91 -28.53
CA LYS A 503 29.63 -32.37 -27.72
C LYS A 503 29.38 -32.21 -26.20
N GLU A 504 28.77 -31.11 -25.79
CA GLU A 504 28.43 -30.90 -24.37
C GLU A 504 27.31 -31.86 -23.92
N LYS A 505 26.31 -32.11 -24.77
CA LYS A 505 25.26 -33.11 -24.51
C LYS A 505 25.86 -34.52 -24.36
N GLU A 506 26.80 -34.89 -25.26
CA GLU A 506 27.49 -36.15 -25.23
C GLU A 506 28.33 -36.28 -23.96
N ASN A 507 29.11 -35.26 -23.59
CA ASN A 507 29.88 -35.27 -22.34
C ASN A 507 28.99 -35.39 -21.12
N THR A 508 27.86 -34.66 -21.07
CA THR A 508 26.89 -34.77 -19.98
C THR A 508 26.28 -36.18 -19.94
N ALA A 509 25.96 -36.76 -21.11
CA ALA A 509 25.40 -38.12 -21.17
C ALA A 509 26.38 -39.15 -20.63
N TYR A 510 27.67 -39.08 -20.97
CA TYR A 510 28.70 -39.94 -20.41
C TYR A 510 28.84 -39.75 -18.89
N HIS A 511 28.78 -38.50 -18.42
CA HIS A 511 28.88 -38.20 -16.98
C HIS A 511 27.70 -38.83 -16.20
N GLU A 512 26.48 -38.57 -16.63
CA GLU A 512 25.28 -39.15 -15.97
C GLU A 512 25.20 -40.68 -16.12
N ALA A 513 25.64 -41.23 -17.26
CA ALA A 513 25.73 -42.65 -17.44
C ALA A 513 26.78 -43.29 -16.50
N GLY A 514 27.88 -42.56 -16.22
CA GLY A 514 28.88 -42.97 -15.23
C GLY A 514 28.27 -43.16 -13.85
N HIS A 515 27.53 -42.17 -13.38
CA HIS A 515 26.80 -42.26 -12.10
C HIS A 515 25.81 -43.44 -12.10
N ALA A 516 25.06 -43.59 -13.20
CA ALA A 516 24.08 -44.69 -13.30
C ALA A 516 24.73 -46.08 -13.26
N ILE A 517 25.84 -46.26 -14.02
CA ILE A 517 26.56 -47.53 -14.07
C ILE A 517 27.18 -47.88 -12.70
N LEU A 518 27.86 -46.90 -12.09
CA LEU A 518 28.45 -47.10 -10.76
C LEU A 518 27.38 -47.42 -9.72
N ASN A 519 26.24 -46.74 -9.75
CA ASN A 519 25.11 -47.07 -8.86
C ASN A 519 24.61 -48.50 -9.03
N ILE A 520 24.50 -49.03 -10.26
CA ILE A 520 24.05 -50.38 -10.53
C ILE A 520 25.09 -51.42 -10.07
N LEU A 521 26.37 -51.08 -10.13
CA LEU A 521 27.46 -51.97 -9.77
C LEU A 521 27.76 -52.01 -8.26
N CYS A 522 27.47 -50.91 -7.54
CA CYS A 522 27.65 -50.85 -6.08
C CYS A 522 26.48 -51.56 -5.38
N GLU A 523 26.80 -52.28 -4.30
CA GLU A 523 25.85 -53.15 -3.61
C GLU A 523 24.88 -52.36 -2.69
N HIS A 524 25.32 -51.24 -2.14
CA HIS A 524 24.62 -50.54 -1.05
C HIS A 524 24.01 -49.20 -1.50
N THR A 525 23.82 -49.02 -2.80
CA THR A 525 23.21 -47.83 -3.37
C THR A 525 21.69 -47.93 -3.44
N ASP A 526 21.02 -46.79 -3.47
CA ASP A 526 19.58 -46.75 -3.69
C ASP A 526 19.25 -47.04 -5.15
N PRO A 527 18.07 -47.64 -5.46
CA PRO A 527 17.68 -48.00 -6.82
C PRO A 527 17.69 -46.78 -7.78
N LEU A 528 18.27 -46.98 -8.97
CA LEU A 528 18.25 -46.00 -10.02
C LEU A 528 16.82 -45.77 -10.52
N HIS A 529 16.39 -44.52 -10.55
CA HIS A 529 15.04 -44.12 -10.97
C HIS A 529 15.02 -43.41 -12.34
N LYS A 530 15.90 -42.44 -12.53
CA LYS A 530 15.88 -41.58 -13.71
C LYS A 530 17.27 -41.05 -14.02
N VAL A 531 17.61 -41.06 -15.32
CA VAL A 531 18.80 -40.36 -15.85
C VAL A 531 18.35 -39.37 -16.91
N THR A 532 18.85 -38.17 -16.88
CA THR A 532 18.48 -37.12 -17.85
C THR A 532 19.63 -36.16 -18.10
N ILE A 533 19.77 -35.74 -19.36
CA ILE A 533 20.70 -34.70 -19.79
C ILE A 533 19.98 -33.34 -19.99
N ILE A 534 18.73 -33.23 -19.56
CA ILE A 534 17.98 -31.97 -19.66
C ILE A 534 18.45 -31.04 -18.54
N PRO A 535 19.01 -29.86 -18.88
CA PRO A 535 19.53 -28.94 -17.91
C PRO A 535 18.41 -28.34 -17.04
N ARG A 536 18.62 -28.36 -15.72
CA ARG A 536 17.70 -27.79 -14.71
C ARG A 536 18.48 -26.97 -13.69
N GLY A 537 18.07 -25.74 -13.46
CA GLY A 537 18.77 -24.85 -12.54
C GLY A 537 20.28 -24.75 -12.86
N PRO A 538 21.18 -25.09 -11.91
CA PRO A 538 22.62 -25.10 -12.15
C PRO A 538 23.13 -26.39 -12.82
N ALA A 539 22.37 -27.50 -12.77
CA ALA A 539 22.77 -28.79 -13.27
C ALA A 539 22.55 -28.91 -14.79
N LEU A 540 23.51 -29.53 -15.49
CA LEU A 540 23.42 -29.82 -16.94
C LEU A 540 22.76 -31.17 -17.21
N GLY A 541 22.84 -32.12 -16.26
CA GLY A 541 22.15 -33.39 -16.22
C GLY A 541 21.81 -33.77 -14.80
N VAL A 542 21.07 -34.85 -14.60
CA VAL A 542 20.72 -35.38 -13.28
C VAL A 542 20.55 -36.87 -13.35
N THR A 543 21.24 -37.59 -12.48
CA THR A 543 20.98 -38.99 -12.18
C THR A 543 20.26 -39.07 -10.83
N MET A 544 19.05 -39.64 -10.82
CA MET A 544 18.20 -39.69 -9.66
C MET A 544 18.05 -41.11 -9.13
N PHE A 545 18.25 -41.24 -7.85
CA PHE A 545 18.02 -42.48 -7.10
C PHE A 545 16.73 -42.38 -6.29
N LEU A 546 16.04 -43.47 -6.11
CA LEU A 546 14.77 -43.54 -5.39
C LEU A 546 14.96 -44.43 -4.14
N PRO A 547 15.21 -43.84 -2.98
CA PRO A 547 15.38 -44.65 -1.75
C PRO A 547 14.08 -45.35 -1.42
N GLU A 548 14.17 -46.62 -1.00
CA GLU A 548 13.01 -47.40 -0.58
C GLU A 548 12.45 -46.92 0.75
N GLU A 549 13.34 -46.50 1.66
CA GLU A 549 13.03 -45.96 2.99
C GLU A 549 13.90 -44.75 3.32
N ASP A 550 13.47 -43.94 4.26
CA ASP A 550 14.29 -42.86 4.78
C ASP A 550 15.39 -43.40 5.69
N LYS A 551 16.64 -43.08 5.38
CA LYS A 551 17.80 -43.50 6.15
C LYS A 551 18.22 -42.45 7.16
N PHE A 552 18.28 -42.81 8.43
CA PHE A 552 18.74 -41.96 9.53
C PHE A 552 20.19 -42.26 9.96
N THR A 553 20.71 -43.44 9.56
CA THR A 553 22.08 -43.87 9.84
C THR A 553 22.67 -44.49 8.59
N TYR A 554 23.96 -44.32 8.40
CA TYR A 554 24.69 -44.88 7.26
C TYR A 554 25.72 -45.88 7.76
N ARG A 555 25.84 -47.00 7.07
CA ARG A 555 26.92 -47.97 7.28
C ARG A 555 28.15 -47.53 6.50
N GLN A 556 29.33 -47.98 6.93
CA GLN A 556 30.58 -47.66 6.25
C GLN A 556 30.53 -48.02 4.75
N GLY A 557 29.99 -49.18 4.38
CA GLY A 557 29.85 -49.61 3.00
C GLY A 557 28.98 -48.67 2.18
N GLU A 558 27.84 -48.22 2.73
CA GLU A 558 26.94 -47.24 2.05
C GLU A 558 27.63 -45.92 1.78
N LEU A 559 28.44 -45.43 2.76
CA LEU A 559 29.19 -44.18 2.57
C LEU A 559 30.30 -44.33 1.51
N VAL A 560 30.96 -45.48 1.47
CA VAL A 560 31.98 -45.80 0.45
C VAL A 560 31.34 -45.86 -0.93
N ASP A 561 30.20 -46.53 -1.06
CA ASP A 561 29.48 -46.65 -2.33
C ASP A 561 28.95 -45.28 -2.80
N GLN A 562 28.46 -44.45 -1.88
CA GLN A 562 28.05 -43.07 -2.19
C GLN A 562 29.23 -42.18 -2.66
N LEU A 563 30.43 -42.43 -2.18
CA LEU A 563 31.64 -41.75 -2.66
C LEU A 563 32.10 -42.24 -4.03
N CYS A 564 31.77 -43.48 -4.38
CA CYS A 564 32.09 -44.03 -5.70
C CYS A 564 31.15 -43.53 -6.78
N VAL A 565 29.87 -43.35 -6.44
CA VAL A 565 28.82 -42.87 -7.32
C VAL A 565 28.83 -41.35 -7.39
#